data_d0a68550b6bf5e26911daf2c4c8b6d5c
#
_entry.id   d0a68550b6bf5e26911daf2c4c8b6d5c
#
_cell.length_a   1.000
_cell.length_b   1.000
_cell.length_c   1.000
_cell.angle_alpha   90.00
_cell.angle_beta   90.00
_cell.angle_gamma   90.00
#
_symmetry.space_group_name_H-M   'P 1'
#
loop_
_entity.id
_entity.type
_entity.pdbx_description
1 polymer ?
#
loop_
_entity_poly.entity_id
_entity_poly.type
_entity_poly.pdbx_seq_one_letter_code
_entity_poly.pdbx_strand_id
1 'polypeptide(L)'
;VPAFLDCTLNAKAKTVLYDNLNLSNISGKLIIKDEKVTLEHLKTDVFDGNIGIAGGVSTKGDVPTFDVNLNLNKLNIVEAFSKISMLEKIAPIAKVLQGKINTIINVKGKLNNDLTPDLNSISGNLFGSLADSKIDTKASPLLSSLNEQFTGLNLANFNLNNVKAGLDFEDGKVKIKPFTIKYKDVAVEVAGMHGFDQVMNYNLTFNVPPQMLGKEAENLLAK
;
A
#
# COMPACT_ATOMS: atom_id res chain seq x y z
N VAL A 1 -18.85 -17.34 12.57
CA VAL A 1 -18.67 -17.38 14.04
C VAL A 1 -20.00 -17.84 14.65
N PRO A 2 -20.03 -18.88 15.47
CA PRO A 2 -21.27 -19.35 16.11
C PRO A 2 -21.84 -18.32 17.09
N ALA A 3 -23.17 -18.12 17.05
CA ALA A 3 -23.86 -17.13 17.91
C ALA A 3 -23.75 -17.44 19.41
N PHE A 4 -23.60 -18.73 19.79
CA PHE A 4 -23.45 -19.13 21.19
C PHE A 4 -22.06 -18.90 21.77
N LEU A 5 -21.08 -18.53 20.97
CA LEU A 5 -19.71 -18.39 21.41
C LEU A 5 -19.47 -17.02 22.02
N ASP A 6 -19.13 -17.00 23.29
CA ASP A 6 -18.71 -15.80 24.04
C ASP A 6 -17.43 -16.11 24.79
N CYS A 7 -16.29 -15.67 24.26
CA CYS A 7 -15.00 -15.90 24.89
C CYS A 7 -13.98 -14.80 24.57
N THR A 8 -13.02 -14.69 25.46
CA THR A 8 -11.87 -13.80 25.33
C THR A 8 -10.59 -14.62 25.36
N LEU A 9 -9.75 -14.46 24.33
CA LEU A 9 -8.48 -15.13 24.19
C LEU A 9 -7.33 -14.12 24.24
N ASN A 10 -6.38 -14.32 25.15
CA ASN A 10 -5.12 -13.59 25.11
C ASN A 10 -4.12 -14.43 24.29
N ALA A 11 -3.78 -13.92 23.12
CA ALA A 11 -2.88 -14.58 22.19
C ALA A 11 -1.43 -14.19 22.49
N LYS A 12 -0.56 -15.20 22.60
CA LYS A 12 0.88 -15.02 22.61
C LYS A 12 1.53 -16.22 21.95
N ALA A 13 2.23 -15.97 20.83
CA ALA A 13 2.93 -17.03 20.11
C ALA A 13 4.28 -16.51 19.61
N LYS A 14 5.31 -17.37 19.69
CA LYS A 14 6.63 -17.03 19.19
C LYS A 14 6.65 -17.04 17.66
N THR A 15 5.97 -18.00 17.05
CA THR A 15 5.90 -18.18 15.60
C THR A 15 4.56 -18.79 15.22
N VAL A 16 3.95 -18.27 14.16
CA VAL A 16 2.76 -18.83 13.50
C VAL A 16 3.01 -18.85 12.01
N LEU A 17 2.81 -19.99 11.39
CA LEU A 17 2.77 -20.12 9.94
C LEU A 17 1.33 -19.93 9.49
N TYR A 18 1.11 -18.94 8.64
CA TYR A 18 -0.18 -18.68 8.02
C TYR A 18 0.01 -18.60 6.51
N ASP A 19 -0.46 -19.61 5.80
CA ASP A 19 -0.18 -19.81 4.39
C ASP A 19 1.34 -19.77 4.14
N ASN A 20 1.83 -18.89 3.29
CA ASN A 20 3.25 -18.68 3.00
C ASN A 20 3.91 -17.59 3.88
N LEU A 21 3.20 -17.11 4.92
CA LEU A 21 3.68 -16.08 5.85
C LEU A 21 4.24 -16.70 7.13
N ASN A 22 5.42 -16.27 7.52
CA ASN A 22 6.01 -16.56 8.81
C ASN A 22 5.82 -15.35 9.73
N LEU A 23 4.84 -15.45 10.63
CA LEU A 23 4.51 -14.40 11.59
C LEU A 23 5.25 -14.69 12.90
N SER A 24 5.95 -13.69 13.43
CA SER A 24 6.74 -13.85 14.66
C SER A 24 6.26 -12.90 15.75
N ASN A 25 6.56 -13.27 17.01
CA ASN A 25 6.29 -12.43 18.19
C ASN A 25 4.84 -11.96 18.29
N ILE A 26 3.90 -12.85 17.97
CA ILE A 26 2.48 -12.51 18.00
C ILE A 26 2.04 -12.26 19.44
N SER A 27 1.33 -11.17 19.64
CA SER A 27 0.65 -10.85 20.89
C SER A 27 -0.59 -10.04 20.64
N GLY A 28 -1.62 -10.22 21.48
CA GLY A 28 -2.86 -9.45 21.36
C GLY A 28 -4.01 -10.16 22.05
N LYS A 29 -5.20 -9.63 21.85
CA LYS A 29 -6.43 -10.13 22.45
C LYS A 29 -7.48 -10.31 21.37
N LEU A 30 -8.17 -11.44 21.39
CA LEU A 30 -9.33 -11.74 20.56
C LEU A 30 -10.56 -11.83 21.46
N ILE A 31 -11.62 -11.14 21.08
CA ILE A 31 -12.93 -11.26 21.72
C ILE A 31 -13.88 -11.83 20.68
N ILE A 32 -14.48 -12.96 21.00
CA ILE A 32 -15.47 -13.64 20.16
C ILE A 32 -16.79 -13.52 20.88
N LYS A 33 -17.70 -12.78 20.32
CA LYS A 33 -19.02 -12.52 20.89
C LYS A 33 -19.99 -12.02 19.83
N ASP A 34 -21.27 -12.39 19.95
CA ASP A 34 -22.36 -11.91 19.08
C ASP A 34 -22.03 -12.07 17.58
N GLU A 35 -21.53 -13.26 17.19
CA GLU A 35 -21.11 -13.60 15.82
C GLU A 35 -20.02 -12.68 15.25
N LYS A 36 -19.22 -12.06 16.13
CA LYS A 36 -18.11 -11.17 15.79
C LYS A 36 -16.81 -11.63 16.43
N VAL A 37 -15.72 -11.49 15.69
CA VAL A 37 -14.35 -11.58 16.22
C VAL A 37 -13.78 -10.16 16.25
N THR A 38 -13.41 -9.69 17.43
CA THR A 38 -12.75 -8.41 17.62
C THR A 38 -11.29 -8.64 17.96
N LEU A 39 -10.40 -7.94 17.27
CA LEU A 39 -8.96 -7.95 17.46
C LEU A 39 -8.55 -6.69 18.22
N GLU A 40 -7.99 -6.87 19.42
CA GLU A 40 -7.49 -5.75 20.23
C GLU A 40 -5.98 -5.84 20.36
N HIS A 41 -5.30 -4.79 19.89
CA HIS A 41 -3.84 -4.64 20.01
C HIS A 41 -3.05 -5.85 19.52
N LEU A 42 -3.56 -6.53 18.49
CA LEU A 42 -2.82 -7.63 17.87
C LEU A 42 -1.58 -7.08 17.19
N LYS A 43 -0.42 -7.66 17.49
CA LYS A 43 0.87 -7.29 16.92
C LYS A 43 1.61 -8.52 16.43
N THR A 44 2.36 -8.38 15.36
CA THR A 44 3.24 -9.41 14.82
C THR A 44 4.40 -8.79 14.06
N ASP A 45 5.54 -9.47 14.06
CA ASP A 45 6.67 -9.14 13.19
C ASP A 45 6.56 -9.95 11.91
N VAL A 46 6.73 -9.30 10.79
CA VAL A 46 6.68 -9.87 9.44
C VAL A 46 7.37 -8.93 8.44
N PHE A 47 7.94 -9.43 7.36
CA PHE A 47 8.58 -8.64 6.30
C PHE A 47 9.62 -7.63 6.83
N ASP A 48 10.50 -8.07 7.71
CA ASP A 48 11.51 -7.22 8.38
C ASP A 48 10.98 -5.99 9.11
N GLY A 49 9.70 -5.98 9.41
CA GLY A 49 9.01 -4.93 10.14
C GLY A 49 7.98 -5.48 11.10
N ASN A 50 7.01 -4.67 11.48
CA ASN A 50 5.91 -5.13 12.33
C ASN A 50 4.56 -4.57 11.88
N ILE A 51 3.50 -5.31 12.21
CA ILE A 51 2.11 -4.93 11.96
C ILE A 51 1.36 -4.90 13.28
N GLY A 52 0.68 -3.78 13.55
CA GLY A 52 -0.38 -3.69 14.55
C GLY A 52 -1.74 -3.81 13.87
N ILE A 53 -2.65 -4.58 14.45
CA ILE A 53 -3.99 -4.84 13.91
C ILE A 53 -5.01 -4.58 15.00
N ALA A 54 -6.04 -3.81 14.68
CA ALA A 54 -7.24 -3.62 15.50
C ALA A 54 -8.48 -3.66 14.62
N GLY A 55 -9.65 -3.95 15.21
CA GLY A 55 -10.90 -4.03 14.46
C GLY A 55 -11.50 -5.43 14.51
N GLY A 56 -12.14 -5.89 13.46
CA GLY A 56 -12.72 -7.21 13.51
C GLY A 56 -13.48 -7.67 12.27
N VAL A 57 -14.00 -8.86 12.40
CA VAL A 57 -14.83 -9.55 11.41
C VAL A 57 -16.17 -9.89 12.05
N SER A 58 -17.27 -9.58 11.37
CA SER A 58 -18.61 -9.98 11.76
C SER A 58 -19.21 -10.96 10.75
N THR A 59 -19.73 -12.06 11.26
CA THR A 59 -20.53 -13.02 10.47
C THR A 59 -22.02 -12.90 10.76
N LYS A 60 -22.42 -11.81 11.44
CA LYS A 60 -23.82 -11.52 11.72
C LYS A 60 -24.50 -11.01 10.45
N GLY A 61 -25.57 -11.65 10.05
CA GLY A 61 -26.27 -11.36 8.81
C GLY A 61 -25.83 -12.26 7.64
N ASP A 62 -26.39 -12.00 6.45
CA ASP A 62 -26.24 -12.88 5.29
C ASP A 62 -24.85 -12.79 4.64
N VAL A 63 -24.16 -11.67 4.80
CA VAL A 63 -22.84 -11.43 4.21
C VAL A 63 -21.86 -11.03 5.31
N PRO A 64 -20.78 -11.78 5.51
CA PRO A 64 -19.74 -11.41 6.46
C PRO A 64 -19.07 -10.08 6.09
N THR A 65 -18.68 -9.32 7.10
CA THR A 65 -18.03 -8.00 6.91
C THR A 65 -16.79 -7.90 7.77
N PHE A 66 -15.88 -7.02 7.36
CA PHE A 66 -14.72 -6.65 8.16
C PHE A 66 -14.59 -5.14 8.29
N ASP A 67 -13.98 -4.71 9.39
CA ASP A 67 -13.59 -3.32 9.65
C ASP A 67 -12.29 -3.36 10.45
N VAL A 68 -11.18 -2.99 9.81
CA VAL A 68 -9.85 -3.15 10.40
C VAL A 68 -9.00 -1.91 10.21
N ASN A 69 -8.21 -1.64 11.24
CA ASN A 69 -7.13 -0.67 11.25
C ASN A 69 -5.80 -1.42 11.30
N LEU A 70 -4.93 -1.15 10.35
CA LEU A 70 -3.59 -1.72 10.27
C LEU A 70 -2.56 -0.61 10.45
N ASN A 71 -1.61 -0.84 11.33
CA ASN A 71 -0.44 0.03 11.51
C ASN A 71 0.81 -0.75 11.14
N LEU A 72 1.37 -0.44 9.97
CA LEU A 72 2.54 -1.09 9.41
C LEU A 72 3.76 -0.21 9.67
N ASN A 73 4.79 -0.80 10.26
CA ASN A 73 6.01 -0.08 10.60
C ASN A 73 7.22 -0.78 9.98
N LYS A 74 7.93 -0.05 9.11
CA LYS A 74 9.15 -0.47 8.42
C LYS A 74 9.02 -1.79 7.65
N LEU A 75 7.85 -2.08 7.07
CA LEU A 75 7.69 -3.29 6.27
C LEU A 75 8.50 -3.23 4.98
N ASN A 76 9.21 -4.31 4.67
CA ASN A 76 9.91 -4.49 3.42
C ASN A 76 8.91 -4.65 2.26
N ILE A 77 8.93 -3.70 1.33
CA ILE A 77 7.98 -3.65 0.20
C ILE A 77 8.14 -4.88 -0.70
N VAL A 78 9.37 -5.21 -1.07
CA VAL A 78 9.65 -6.33 -1.99
C VAL A 78 9.18 -7.65 -1.42
N GLU A 79 9.46 -7.92 -0.14
CA GLU A 79 9.00 -9.12 0.54
C GLU A 79 7.48 -9.20 0.63
N ALA A 80 6.81 -8.09 0.99
CA ALA A 80 5.37 -8.05 1.06
C ALA A 80 4.72 -8.38 -0.29
N PHE A 81 5.20 -7.77 -1.39
CA PHE A 81 4.70 -8.05 -2.75
C PHE A 81 5.00 -9.48 -3.22
N SER A 82 6.12 -10.07 -2.81
CA SER A 82 6.46 -11.44 -3.18
C SER A 82 5.58 -12.50 -2.50
N LYS A 83 4.96 -12.17 -1.37
CA LYS A 83 4.18 -13.09 -0.54
C LYS A 83 2.68 -12.84 -0.58
N ILE A 84 2.26 -11.60 -0.83
CA ILE A 84 0.84 -11.21 -0.83
C ILE A 84 0.44 -10.79 -2.24
N SER A 85 -0.03 -11.74 -3.04
CA SER A 85 -0.42 -11.50 -4.45
C SER A 85 -1.51 -10.43 -4.62
N MET A 86 -2.38 -10.26 -3.62
CA MET A 86 -3.43 -9.25 -3.63
C MET A 86 -2.87 -7.82 -3.71
N LEU A 87 -1.64 -7.57 -3.21
CA LEU A 87 -1.02 -6.25 -3.27
C LEU A 87 -0.81 -5.74 -4.69
N GLU A 88 -0.59 -6.64 -5.66
CA GLU A 88 -0.46 -6.26 -7.07
C GLU A 88 -1.75 -5.64 -7.64
N LYS A 89 -2.92 -6.03 -7.11
CA LYS A 89 -4.21 -5.44 -7.48
C LYS A 89 -4.50 -4.14 -6.75
N ILE A 90 -4.11 -4.07 -5.47
CA ILE A 90 -4.39 -2.91 -4.60
C ILE A 90 -3.45 -1.75 -4.90
N ALA A 91 -2.18 -2.02 -5.19
CA ALA A 91 -1.16 -0.98 -5.38
C ALA A 91 -0.15 -1.36 -6.49
N PRO A 92 -0.59 -1.52 -7.74
CA PRO A 92 0.27 -2.00 -8.83
C PRO A 92 1.51 -1.13 -9.05
N ILE A 93 1.40 0.19 -8.84
CA ILE A 93 2.52 1.11 -8.97
C ILE A 93 3.61 0.89 -7.89
N ALA A 94 3.25 0.36 -6.74
CA ALA A 94 4.21 0.12 -5.67
C ALA A 94 5.15 -1.08 -5.96
N LYS A 95 4.85 -1.90 -6.96
CA LYS A 95 5.71 -3.01 -7.41
C LYS A 95 7.09 -2.54 -7.89
N VAL A 96 7.20 -1.29 -8.36
CA VAL A 96 8.47 -0.70 -8.79
C VAL A 96 9.29 -0.11 -7.64
N LEU A 97 8.77 -0.15 -6.42
CA LEU A 97 9.43 0.41 -5.24
C LEU A 97 10.25 -0.66 -4.51
N GLN A 98 11.44 -0.29 -4.11
CA GLN A 98 12.26 -1.03 -3.16
C GLN A 98 12.40 -0.22 -1.89
N GLY A 99 12.62 -0.88 -0.75
CA GLY A 99 12.79 -0.23 0.54
C GLY A 99 11.70 -0.58 1.54
N LYS A 100 11.43 0.32 2.47
CA LYS A 100 10.51 0.10 3.58
C LYS A 100 9.36 1.09 3.57
N ILE A 101 8.20 0.64 4.04
CA ILE A 101 7.01 1.47 4.18
C ILE A 101 6.54 1.54 5.64
N ASN A 102 6.16 2.76 6.05
CA ASN A 102 5.36 2.99 7.23
C ASN A 102 3.99 3.46 6.79
N THR A 103 2.92 2.81 7.25
CA THR A 103 1.57 3.19 6.81
C THR A 103 0.51 2.84 7.83
N ILE A 104 -0.52 3.68 7.88
CA ILE A 104 -1.77 3.42 8.58
C ILE A 104 -2.83 3.19 7.52
N ILE A 105 -3.56 2.08 7.65
CA ILE A 105 -4.62 1.67 6.74
C ILE A 105 -5.89 1.49 7.54
N ASN A 106 -6.95 2.15 7.13
CA ASN A 106 -8.29 1.96 7.68
C ASN A 106 -9.16 1.45 6.54
N VAL A 107 -9.61 0.22 6.63
CA VAL A 107 -10.40 -0.41 5.57
C VAL A 107 -11.53 -1.25 6.15
N LYS A 108 -12.66 -1.20 5.46
CA LYS A 108 -13.84 -2.02 5.74
C LYS A 108 -14.42 -2.54 4.43
N GLY A 109 -15.16 -3.62 4.51
CA GLY A 109 -15.78 -4.22 3.34
C GLY A 109 -16.51 -5.51 3.66
N LYS A 110 -16.91 -6.21 2.61
CA LYS A 110 -17.54 -7.52 2.67
C LYS A 110 -16.50 -8.61 2.50
N LEU A 111 -16.81 -9.78 3.00
CA LEU A 111 -16.03 -10.99 2.77
C LEU A 111 -16.82 -11.94 1.86
N ASN A 112 -16.10 -12.67 1.03
CA ASN A 112 -16.63 -13.79 0.28
C ASN A 112 -16.94 -14.99 1.19
N ASN A 113 -17.55 -16.04 0.66
CA ASN A 113 -17.89 -17.25 1.43
C ASN A 113 -16.66 -17.96 2.00
N ASP A 114 -15.50 -17.81 1.39
CA ASP A 114 -14.21 -18.33 1.85
C ASP A 114 -13.48 -17.37 2.82
N LEU A 115 -14.16 -16.31 3.24
CA LEU A 115 -13.66 -15.23 4.10
C LEU A 115 -12.51 -14.41 3.49
N THR A 116 -12.29 -14.47 2.18
CA THR A 116 -11.43 -13.52 1.48
C THR A 116 -12.14 -12.19 1.28
N PRO A 117 -11.44 -11.04 1.28
CA PRO A 117 -12.05 -9.74 1.01
C PRO A 117 -12.64 -9.66 -0.40
N ASP A 118 -13.88 -9.20 -0.50
CA ASP A 118 -14.45 -8.75 -1.78
C ASP A 118 -13.87 -7.36 -2.09
N LEU A 119 -12.91 -7.30 -3.01
CA LEU A 119 -12.19 -6.08 -3.36
C LEU A 119 -13.11 -4.95 -3.81
N ASN A 120 -14.21 -5.27 -4.51
CA ASN A 120 -15.15 -4.26 -5.01
C ASN A 120 -15.95 -3.59 -3.88
N SER A 121 -16.02 -4.22 -2.72
CA SER A 121 -16.70 -3.69 -1.54
C SER A 121 -15.79 -2.88 -0.60
N ILE A 122 -14.48 -2.88 -0.87
CA ILE A 122 -13.52 -2.20 0.01
C ILE A 122 -13.73 -0.70 -0.04
N SER A 123 -13.86 -0.10 1.14
CA SER A 123 -13.84 1.34 1.34
C SER A 123 -12.92 1.71 2.49
N GLY A 124 -12.32 2.91 2.42
CA GLY A 124 -11.41 3.37 3.45
C GLY A 124 -10.26 4.21 2.92
N ASN A 125 -9.19 4.25 3.67
CA ASN A 125 -8.02 5.04 3.31
C ASN A 125 -6.71 4.41 3.77
N LEU A 126 -5.64 4.82 3.11
CA LEU A 126 -4.27 4.54 3.48
C LEU A 126 -3.50 5.86 3.51
N PHE A 127 -2.68 6.04 4.52
CA PHE A 127 -1.69 7.10 4.56
C PHE A 127 -0.34 6.52 4.95
N GLY A 128 0.67 6.74 4.11
CA GLY A 128 1.97 6.14 4.30
C GLY A 128 3.14 7.03 3.93
N SER A 129 4.32 6.61 4.34
CA SER A 129 5.60 7.20 3.98
C SER A 129 6.62 6.11 3.65
N LEU A 130 7.51 6.44 2.73
CA LEU A 130 8.61 5.56 2.32
C LEU A 130 9.87 5.85 3.15
N ALA A 131 10.64 4.81 3.42
CA ALA A 131 11.93 4.88 4.09
C ALA A 131 12.94 3.98 3.36
N ASP A 132 14.19 4.45 3.24
CA ASP A 132 15.28 3.72 2.56
C ASP A 132 14.87 3.23 1.16
N SER A 133 14.12 4.09 0.44
CA SER A 133 13.38 3.66 -0.74
C SER A 133 13.96 4.24 -2.01
N LYS A 134 13.91 3.44 -3.07
CA LYS A 134 14.33 3.77 -4.43
C LYS A 134 13.39 3.14 -5.46
N ILE A 135 13.47 3.63 -6.69
CA ILE A 135 12.70 3.12 -7.82
C ILE A 135 13.53 2.05 -8.54
N ASP A 136 12.93 0.89 -8.76
CA ASP A 136 13.45 -0.10 -9.69
C ASP A 136 12.90 0.19 -11.10
N THR A 137 13.68 0.92 -11.88
CA THR A 137 13.29 1.31 -13.24
C THR A 137 13.15 0.11 -14.18
N LYS A 138 13.81 -1.03 -13.88
CA LYS A 138 13.73 -2.26 -14.68
C LYS A 138 12.43 -3.03 -14.43
N ALA A 139 11.77 -2.78 -13.32
CA ALA A 139 10.50 -3.45 -12.98
C ALA A 139 9.30 -2.95 -13.81
N SER A 140 9.46 -1.90 -14.63
CA SER A 140 8.42 -1.37 -15.50
C SER A 140 8.99 -0.92 -16.85
N PRO A 141 8.48 -1.44 -17.99
CA PRO A 141 8.87 -0.99 -19.32
C PRO A 141 8.66 0.53 -19.52
N LEU A 142 7.59 1.10 -18.96
CA LEU A 142 7.33 2.53 -19.01
C LEU A 142 8.43 3.33 -18.32
N LEU A 143 8.85 2.92 -17.12
CA LEU A 143 9.91 3.62 -16.39
C LEU A 143 11.27 3.46 -17.07
N SER A 144 11.55 2.30 -17.68
CA SER A 144 12.75 2.08 -18.50
C SER A 144 12.78 3.04 -19.66
N SER A 145 11.69 3.13 -20.43
CA SER A 145 11.57 4.03 -21.59
C SER A 145 11.69 5.51 -21.20
N LEU A 146 11.06 5.92 -20.10
CA LEU A 146 11.19 7.29 -19.60
C LEU A 146 12.64 7.61 -19.20
N ASN A 147 13.33 6.67 -18.54
CA ASN A 147 14.72 6.85 -18.13
C ASN A 147 15.69 6.92 -19.33
N GLU A 148 15.37 6.25 -20.43
CA GLU A 148 16.14 6.29 -21.68
C GLU A 148 15.89 7.58 -22.48
N GLN A 149 14.65 8.03 -22.58
CA GLN A 149 14.27 9.21 -23.35
C GLN A 149 14.71 10.51 -22.69
N PHE A 150 14.70 10.56 -21.35
CA PHE A 150 15.11 11.73 -20.59
C PHE A 150 16.46 11.50 -19.91
N THR A 151 17.55 11.61 -20.65
CA THR A 151 18.92 11.34 -20.16
C THR A 151 19.36 12.17 -18.96
N GLY A 152 18.72 13.33 -18.72
CA GLY A 152 18.92 14.15 -17.52
C GLY A 152 18.12 13.69 -16.31
N LEU A 153 17.15 12.78 -16.51
CA LEU A 153 16.22 12.32 -15.50
C LEU A 153 16.58 10.88 -15.08
N ASN A 154 17.51 10.74 -14.14
CA ASN A 154 17.85 9.41 -13.62
C ASN A 154 16.86 9.02 -12.52
N LEU A 155 15.79 8.31 -12.88
CA LEU A 155 14.71 7.92 -11.98
C LEU A 155 15.20 7.03 -10.82
N ALA A 156 16.22 6.22 -11.05
CA ALA A 156 16.80 5.36 -10.00
C ALA A 156 17.45 6.17 -8.86
N ASN A 157 17.83 7.42 -9.13
CA ASN A 157 18.44 8.32 -8.15
C ASN A 157 17.43 9.22 -7.42
N PHE A 158 16.13 9.06 -7.68
CA PHE A 158 15.11 9.80 -6.93
C PHE A 158 15.15 9.41 -5.45
N ASN A 159 15.28 10.40 -4.61
CA ASN A 159 15.19 10.19 -3.17
C ASN A 159 13.72 10.12 -2.78
N LEU A 160 13.25 8.91 -2.51
CA LEU A 160 11.88 8.66 -2.06
C LEU A 160 11.73 8.69 -0.54
N ASN A 161 12.80 8.91 0.21
CA ASN A 161 12.73 8.94 1.67
C ASN A 161 11.83 10.07 2.15
N ASN A 162 10.94 9.72 3.07
CA ASN A 162 9.91 10.60 3.62
C ASN A 162 8.88 11.10 2.60
N VAL A 163 8.85 10.57 1.38
CA VAL A 163 7.70 10.79 0.48
C VAL A 163 6.46 10.25 1.16
N LYS A 164 5.46 11.12 1.30
CA LYS A 164 4.17 10.79 1.91
C LYS A 164 3.11 10.70 0.82
N ALA A 165 2.33 9.65 0.86
CA ALA A 165 1.22 9.44 -0.06
C ALA A 165 -0.04 9.00 0.69
N GLY A 166 -1.18 9.44 0.19
CA GLY A 166 -2.49 9.03 0.65
C GLY A 166 -3.26 8.33 -0.47
N LEU A 167 -3.99 7.29 -0.12
CA LEU A 167 -4.89 6.58 -1.02
C LEU A 167 -6.28 6.54 -0.40
N ASP A 168 -7.32 6.67 -1.22
CA ASP A 168 -8.68 6.40 -0.83
C ASP A 168 -9.19 5.18 -1.62
N PHE A 169 -9.91 4.30 -0.94
CA PHE A 169 -10.55 3.10 -1.50
C PHE A 169 -12.05 3.31 -1.54
N GLU A 170 -12.65 3.21 -2.71
CA GLU A 170 -14.09 3.36 -2.90
C GLU A 170 -14.53 2.70 -4.21
N ASP A 171 -15.64 1.97 -4.19
CA ASP A 171 -16.31 1.39 -5.37
C ASP A 171 -15.35 0.60 -6.30
N GLY A 172 -14.52 -0.26 -5.74
CA GLY A 172 -13.57 -1.07 -6.52
C GLY A 172 -12.43 -0.29 -7.12
N LYS A 173 -12.18 0.93 -6.65
CA LYS A 173 -11.13 1.83 -7.14
C LYS A 173 -10.23 2.31 -6.01
N VAL A 174 -9.00 2.62 -6.39
CA VAL A 174 -8.00 3.25 -5.55
C VAL A 174 -7.67 4.61 -6.15
N LYS A 175 -7.93 5.67 -5.40
CA LYS A 175 -7.61 7.05 -5.79
C LYS A 175 -6.35 7.50 -5.05
N ILE A 176 -5.34 7.93 -5.80
CA ILE A 176 -4.10 8.48 -5.27
C ILE A 176 -4.32 9.98 -5.02
N LYS A 177 -4.16 10.41 -3.76
CA LYS A 177 -4.13 11.85 -3.43
C LYS A 177 -2.86 12.45 -4.03
N PRO A 178 -2.92 13.62 -4.68
CA PRO A 178 -1.75 14.24 -5.28
C PRO A 178 -0.61 14.38 -4.28
N PHE A 179 0.59 13.95 -4.67
CA PHE A 179 1.81 14.14 -3.91
C PHE A 179 3.00 14.44 -4.83
N THR A 180 4.06 15.03 -4.30
CA THR A 180 5.22 15.46 -5.07
C THR A 180 6.47 14.70 -4.65
N ILE A 181 7.20 14.20 -5.64
CA ILE A 181 8.55 13.66 -5.52
C ILE A 181 9.53 14.71 -6.04
N LYS A 182 10.63 14.95 -5.31
CA LYS A 182 11.67 15.91 -5.71
C LYS A 182 12.97 15.20 -6.01
N TYR A 183 13.60 15.56 -7.11
CA TYR A 183 14.95 15.13 -7.47
C TYR A 183 15.74 16.31 -8.02
N LYS A 184 16.75 16.79 -7.28
CA LYS A 184 17.44 18.06 -7.59
C LYS A 184 16.41 19.18 -7.77
N ASP A 185 16.46 19.84 -8.91
CA ASP A 185 15.55 20.94 -9.28
C ASP A 185 14.28 20.45 -10.00
N VAL A 186 14.11 19.13 -10.19
CA VAL A 186 12.91 18.54 -10.82
C VAL A 186 11.91 18.16 -9.74
N ALA A 187 10.67 18.58 -9.91
CA ALA A 187 9.54 18.12 -9.10
C ALA A 187 8.57 17.33 -9.99
N VAL A 188 8.18 16.13 -9.51
CA VAL A 188 7.20 15.27 -10.18
C VAL A 188 5.98 15.16 -9.30
N GLU A 189 4.87 15.72 -9.76
CA GLU A 189 3.57 15.52 -9.12
C GLU A 189 2.93 14.24 -9.66
N VAL A 190 2.49 13.40 -8.74
CA VAL A 190 1.84 12.10 -9.03
C VAL A 190 0.43 12.15 -8.52
N ALA A 191 -0.55 11.86 -9.39
CA ALA A 191 -1.95 11.73 -9.06
C ALA A 191 -2.61 10.69 -9.96
N GLY A 192 -3.83 10.26 -9.62
CA GLY A 192 -4.60 9.39 -10.50
C GLY A 192 -5.42 8.37 -9.75
N MET A 193 -5.88 7.38 -10.48
CA MET A 193 -6.66 6.26 -9.93
C MET A 193 -6.42 4.98 -10.71
N HIS A 194 -6.72 3.87 -10.09
CA HIS A 194 -6.84 2.58 -10.76
C HIS A 194 -7.98 1.76 -10.17
N GLY A 195 -8.54 0.87 -10.97
CA GLY A 195 -9.50 -0.13 -10.54
C GLY A 195 -8.80 -1.42 -10.11
N PHE A 196 -9.46 -2.25 -9.31
CA PHE A 196 -9.00 -3.61 -9.03
C PHE A 196 -9.06 -4.53 -10.26
N ASP A 197 -9.71 -4.07 -11.34
CA ASP A 197 -9.68 -4.63 -12.69
C ASP A 197 -8.41 -4.29 -13.48
N GLN A 198 -7.47 -3.55 -12.85
CA GLN A 198 -6.19 -3.09 -13.40
C GLN A 198 -6.30 -1.98 -14.47
N VAL A 199 -7.47 -1.40 -14.69
CA VAL A 199 -7.59 -0.19 -15.50
C VAL A 199 -6.97 0.98 -14.74
N MET A 200 -5.95 1.61 -15.33
CA MET A 200 -5.15 2.65 -14.68
C MET A 200 -5.28 3.98 -15.42
N ASN A 201 -5.43 5.05 -14.67
CA ASN A 201 -5.38 6.42 -15.16
C ASN A 201 -4.52 7.26 -14.20
N TYR A 202 -3.23 7.39 -14.53
CA TYR A 202 -2.28 8.15 -13.74
C TYR A 202 -1.82 9.40 -14.49
N ASN A 203 -1.68 10.49 -13.74
CA ASN A 203 -1.12 11.74 -14.21
C ASN A 203 0.23 11.97 -13.52
N LEU A 204 1.27 12.17 -14.33
CA LEU A 204 2.60 12.55 -13.90
C LEU A 204 2.92 13.93 -14.49
N THR A 205 3.02 14.93 -13.63
CA THR A 205 3.38 16.30 -14.05
C THR A 205 4.83 16.58 -13.66
N PHE A 206 5.69 16.78 -14.65
CA PHE A 206 7.10 17.07 -14.47
C PHE A 206 7.34 18.58 -14.52
N ASN A 207 7.78 19.16 -13.42
CA ASN A 207 8.29 20.50 -13.35
C ASN A 207 9.81 20.46 -13.50
N VAL A 208 10.30 20.70 -14.71
CA VAL A 208 11.71 20.61 -15.08
C VAL A 208 12.24 22.02 -15.37
N PRO A 209 13.34 22.46 -14.74
CA PRO A 209 13.97 23.73 -15.08
C PRO A 209 14.37 23.78 -16.57
N PRO A 210 14.21 24.95 -17.25
CA PRO A 210 14.53 25.09 -18.66
C PRO A 210 15.93 24.61 -19.05
N GLN A 211 16.91 24.85 -18.18
CA GLN A 211 18.32 24.45 -18.37
C GLN A 211 18.53 22.93 -18.51
N MET A 212 17.57 22.13 -18.01
CA MET A 212 17.62 20.67 -18.09
C MET A 212 16.90 20.12 -19.33
N LEU A 213 16.15 20.95 -20.05
CA LEU A 213 15.40 20.57 -21.26
C LEU A 213 16.23 20.69 -22.54
N GLY A 214 17.46 21.20 -22.43
CA GLY A 214 18.36 21.44 -23.57
C GLY A 214 18.17 22.81 -24.23
N LYS A 215 19.17 23.21 -25.02
CA LYS A 215 19.25 24.58 -25.61
C LYS A 215 18.08 24.97 -26.51
N GLU A 216 17.45 24.01 -27.17
CA GLU A 216 16.28 24.29 -28.02
C GLU A 216 15.05 24.68 -27.21
N ALA A 217 14.81 24.00 -26.10
CA ALA A 217 13.70 24.33 -25.19
C ALA A 217 13.97 25.64 -24.43
N GLU A 218 15.21 25.89 -24.00
CA GLU A 218 15.62 27.16 -23.40
C GLU A 218 15.30 28.35 -24.34
N ASN A 219 15.62 28.24 -25.63
CA ASN A 219 15.37 29.28 -26.64
C ASN A 219 13.88 29.50 -26.93
N LEU A 220 13.05 28.47 -26.79
CA LEU A 220 11.60 28.56 -26.96
C LEU A 220 10.91 29.26 -25.79
N LEU A 221 11.42 29.03 -24.56
CA LEU A 221 10.87 29.62 -23.33
C LEU A 221 11.39 31.03 -23.05
N ALA A 222 12.47 31.45 -23.72
CA ALA A 222 13.04 32.80 -23.63
C ALA A 222 12.40 33.83 -24.61
N LYS A 223 11.45 33.40 -25.43
CA LYS A 223 10.65 34.26 -26.35
C LYS A 223 9.28 34.54 -25.74
#